data_cb9d3a26a91063e2abda06d2a99288b7
#
_entry.id   cb9d3a26a91063e2abda06d2a99288b7
#
_cell.length_a   1.000
_cell.length_b   1.000
_cell.length_c   1.000
_cell.angle_alpha   90.00
_cell.angle_beta   90.00
_cell.angle_gamma   90.00
#
_symmetry.space_group_name_H-M   'P 1'
#
loop_
_entity.id
_entity.type
_entity.pdbx_description
1 polymer ?
#
loop_
_entity_poly.entity_id
_entity_poly.type
_entity_poly.pdbx_seq_one_letter_code
_entity_poly.pdbx_strand_id
1 'polypeptide(L)'
;MKDLQFYLELEDKEWERAGEQKDRHCARAIVVDEQDQFYFVQITRDDLFGQGTYIETAGGGLEESENAEEAVLREVKEELGIESELLCKIGIVSDYYHAVNRHNMNHYYLCKMKSCGEQELTDYEKNDFQMKVLMLGYEEAVKLYESQTDKKLGRLLTNRELPILKVAKQWIDEHK
;
A
#
# COMPACT_ATOMS: atom_id res chain seq x y z
N MET A 1 -12.43 0.72 19.38
CA MET A 1 -11.03 1.04 19.01
C MET A 1 -11.00 2.43 18.38
N LYS A 2 -10.03 3.24 18.76
CA LYS A 2 -9.99 4.64 18.28
C LYS A 2 -9.16 4.71 17.00
N ASP A 3 -9.77 5.14 15.90
CA ASP A 3 -9.07 5.38 14.66
C ASP A 3 -8.10 6.57 14.80
N LEU A 4 -6.96 6.45 14.14
CA LEU A 4 -6.03 7.55 13.98
C LEU A 4 -6.54 8.50 12.90
N GLN A 5 -6.14 9.76 12.98
CA GLN A 5 -6.58 10.78 12.02
C GLN A 5 -5.38 11.34 11.24
N PHE A 6 -4.55 10.44 10.75
CA PHE A 6 -3.42 10.85 9.90
C PHE A 6 -3.95 11.32 8.54
N TYR A 7 -3.48 12.47 8.10
CA TYR A 7 -3.80 12.99 6.78
C TYR A 7 -2.57 13.60 6.13
N LEU A 8 -2.33 13.23 4.87
CA LEU A 8 -1.19 13.71 4.10
C LEU A 8 -1.62 13.99 2.66
N GLU A 9 -1.25 15.16 2.14
CA GLU A 9 -1.41 15.51 0.74
C GLU A 9 -0.04 15.55 0.07
N LEU A 10 0.08 14.86 -1.06
CA LEU A 10 1.31 14.77 -1.84
C LEU A 10 1.06 15.19 -3.28
N GLU A 11 1.97 16.01 -3.80
CA GLU A 11 2.03 16.35 -5.21
C GLU A 11 2.83 15.30 -6.00
N ASP A 12 2.49 15.09 -7.25
CA ASP A 12 3.35 14.36 -8.19
C ASP A 12 4.33 15.33 -8.84
N LYS A 13 5.58 15.29 -8.39
CA LYS A 13 6.68 16.11 -8.93
C LYS A 13 7.51 15.36 -9.97
N GLU A 14 7.12 14.13 -10.30
CA GLU A 14 7.88 13.24 -11.18
C GLU A 14 7.38 13.28 -12.63
N TRP A 15 6.07 13.39 -12.82
CA TRP A 15 5.43 13.49 -14.13
C TRP A 15 4.64 14.78 -14.25
N GLU A 16 4.57 15.28 -15.46
CA GLU A 16 3.77 16.47 -15.75
C GLU A 16 2.27 16.15 -15.77
N ARG A 17 1.50 17.07 -15.22
CA ARG A 17 0.04 17.00 -15.29
C ARG A 17 -0.42 17.32 -16.72
N ALA A 18 -1.01 16.34 -17.39
CA ALA A 18 -1.39 16.45 -18.79
C ALA A 18 -2.88 16.76 -19.03
N GLY A 19 -3.72 16.69 -18.00
CA GLY A 19 -5.17 16.89 -18.15
C GLY A 19 -5.92 16.81 -16.84
N GLU A 20 -7.23 16.58 -16.93
CA GLU A 20 -8.10 16.39 -15.78
C GLU A 20 -7.73 15.10 -15.05
N GLN A 21 -7.57 15.20 -13.73
CA GLN A 21 -7.24 14.05 -12.88
C GLN A 21 -8.53 13.39 -12.41
N LYS A 22 -8.66 12.08 -12.65
CA LYS A 22 -9.82 11.31 -12.20
C LYS A 22 -9.62 10.83 -10.77
N ASP A 23 -10.59 11.09 -9.92
CA ASP A 23 -10.58 10.62 -8.53
C ASP A 23 -10.73 9.10 -8.46
N ARG A 24 -9.91 8.49 -7.60
CA ARG A 24 -9.98 7.07 -7.30
C ARG A 24 -9.81 6.85 -5.82
N HIS A 25 -10.76 6.16 -5.20
CA HIS A 25 -10.65 5.70 -3.82
C HIS A 25 -9.99 4.33 -3.77
N CYS A 26 -8.94 4.22 -2.96
CA CYS A 26 -8.21 2.98 -2.73
C CYS A 26 -8.20 2.65 -1.24
N ALA A 27 -8.19 1.37 -0.92
CA ALA A 27 -7.97 0.89 0.44
C ALA A 27 -6.67 0.10 0.49
N ARG A 28 -5.81 0.40 1.46
CA ARG A 28 -4.48 -0.18 1.61
C ARG A 28 -4.19 -0.57 3.04
N ALA A 29 -3.37 -1.57 3.24
CA ALA A 29 -3.09 -2.11 4.57
C ALA A 29 -1.60 -2.19 4.91
N ILE A 30 -1.27 -1.75 6.10
CA ILE A 30 -0.10 -2.27 6.82
C ILE A 30 -0.55 -3.53 7.52
N VAL A 31 0.05 -4.67 7.20
CA VAL A 31 -0.29 -5.98 7.76
C VAL A 31 0.86 -6.45 8.64
N VAL A 32 0.53 -6.85 9.87
CA VAL A 32 1.50 -7.30 10.86
C VAL A 32 1.06 -8.63 11.47
N ASP A 33 2.01 -9.50 11.78
CA ASP A 33 1.77 -10.75 12.50
C ASP A 33 2.07 -10.62 14.01
N GLU A 34 1.95 -11.72 14.73
CA GLU A 34 2.20 -11.77 16.17
C GLU A 34 3.67 -11.61 16.55
N GLN A 35 4.59 -11.77 15.60
CA GLN A 35 6.03 -11.60 15.79
C GLN A 35 6.51 -10.23 15.31
N ASP A 36 5.60 -9.28 15.08
CA ASP A 36 5.89 -7.94 14.55
C ASP A 36 6.60 -7.96 13.19
N GLN A 37 6.33 -8.98 12.36
CA GLN A 37 6.74 -8.99 10.97
C GLN A 37 5.68 -8.32 10.10
N PHE A 38 6.12 -7.53 9.14
CA PHE A 38 5.26 -6.78 8.23
C PHE A 38 5.20 -7.45 6.86
N TYR A 39 4.04 -7.39 6.22
CA TYR A 39 3.79 -8.04 4.93
C TYR A 39 3.48 -7.01 3.86
N PHE A 40 4.23 -7.08 2.78
CA PHE A 40 4.12 -6.18 1.63
C PHE A 40 4.03 -6.99 0.33
N VAL A 41 3.71 -6.30 -0.75
CA VAL A 41 3.89 -6.85 -2.09
C VAL A 41 5.17 -6.30 -2.73
N GLN A 42 5.87 -7.15 -3.47
CA GLN A 42 6.90 -6.74 -4.39
C GLN A 42 6.31 -6.78 -5.79
N ILE A 43 6.40 -5.66 -6.50
CA ILE A 43 5.92 -5.56 -7.87
C ILE A 43 7.08 -5.24 -8.81
N THR A 44 7.06 -5.83 -10.00
CA THR A 44 7.99 -5.52 -11.08
C THR A 44 7.21 -4.84 -12.20
N ARG A 45 7.69 -3.69 -12.66
CA ARG A 45 7.01 -2.89 -13.68
C ARG A 45 7.93 -2.59 -14.85
N ASP A 46 7.35 -2.58 -16.03
CA ASP A 46 7.93 -2.07 -17.26
C ASP A 46 6.81 -1.45 -18.08
N ASP A 47 6.46 -0.23 -17.71
CA ASP A 47 5.30 0.49 -18.24
C ASP A 47 5.53 2.01 -18.26
N LEU A 48 4.45 2.79 -18.31
CA LEU A 48 4.49 4.27 -18.32
C LEU A 48 5.26 4.87 -17.12
N PHE A 49 5.33 4.15 -16.01
CA PHE A 49 6.09 4.58 -14.82
C PHE A 49 7.58 4.21 -14.88
N GLY A 50 8.02 3.61 -15.98
CA GLY A 50 9.39 3.15 -16.15
C GLY A 50 9.59 1.69 -15.75
N GLN A 51 10.84 1.26 -15.73
CA GLN A 51 11.22 -0.11 -15.40
C GLN A 51 11.79 -0.18 -13.99
N GLY A 52 11.31 -1.12 -13.18
CA GLY A 52 11.84 -1.33 -11.84
C GLY A 52 11.07 -2.34 -11.03
N THR A 53 11.66 -2.68 -9.88
CA THR A 53 11.05 -3.54 -8.87
C THR A 53 10.88 -2.74 -7.59
N TYR A 54 9.69 -2.78 -7.00
CA TYR A 54 9.29 -1.91 -5.91
C TYR A 54 8.61 -2.69 -4.79
N ILE A 55 8.73 -2.18 -3.57
CA ILE A 55 7.90 -2.57 -2.45
C ILE A 55 6.68 -1.64 -2.37
N GLU A 56 5.53 -2.21 -2.07
CA GLU A 56 4.27 -1.49 -1.91
C GLU A 56 3.39 -2.18 -0.88
N THR A 57 2.50 -1.42 -0.23
CA THR A 57 1.45 -2.00 0.62
C THR A 57 0.43 -2.75 -0.24
N ALA A 58 -0.13 -3.82 0.30
CA ALA A 58 -1.28 -4.48 -0.32
C ALA A 58 -2.47 -3.52 -0.36
N GLY A 59 -3.18 -3.51 -1.47
CA GLY A 59 -4.35 -2.67 -1.63
C GLY A 59 -4.68 -2.36 -3.08
N GLY A 60 -5.78 -1.70 -3.27
CA GLY A 60 -6.27 -1.30 -4.58
C GLY A 60 -7.56 -0.50 -4.51
N GLY A 61 -8.17 -0.27 -5.68
CA GLY A 61 -9.40 0.49 -5.79
C GLY A 61 -10.60 -0.24 -5.20
N LEU A 62 -11.53 0.54 -4.67
CA LEU A 62 -12.82 0.04 -4.20
C LEU A 62 -13.63 -0.47 -5.40
N GLU A 63 -14.30 -1.61 -5.22
CA GLU A 63 -15.30 -2.12 -6.15
C GLU A 63 -16.65 -1.44 -5.92
N GLU A 64 -17.55 -1.58 -6.88
CA GLU A 64 -18.91 -1.06 -6.77
C GLU A 64 -19.61 -1.62 -5.54
N SER A 65 -20.27 -0.76 -4.77
CA SER A 65 -20.99 -1.10 -3.53
C SER A 65 -20.12 -1.61 -2.38
N GLU A 66 -18.79 -1.49 -2.49
CA GLU A 66 -17.83 -1.87 -1.46
C GLU A 66 -17.39 -0.65 -0.65
N ASN A 67 -17.32 -0.79 0.68
CA ASN A 67 -16.69 0.23 1.51
C ASN A 67 -15.18 -0.03 1.65
N ALA A 68 -14.46 0.94 2.20
CA ALA A 68 -13.00 0.84 2.30
C ALA A 68 -12.53 -0.30 3.23
N GLU A 69 -13.26 -0.62 4.27
CA GLU A 69 -12.93 -1.72 5.20
C GLU A 69 -13.09 -3.09 4.53
N GLU A 70 -14.18 -3.27 3.77
CA GLU A 70 -14.40 -4.48 2.97
C GLU A 70 -13.31 -4.63 1.91
N ALA A 71 -13.01 -3.53 1.20
CA ALA A 71 -11.99 -3.50 0.15
C ALA A 71 -10.62 -3.90 0.68
N VAL A 72 -10.18 -3.34 1.81
CA VAL A 72 -8.86 -3.62 2.34
C VAL A 72 -8.71 -5.09 2.76
N LEU A 73 -9.72 -5.68 3.37
CA LEU A 73 -9.69 -7.10 3.75
C LEU A 73 -9.64 -8.01 2.52
N ARG A 74 -10.41 -7.67 1.48
CA ARG A 74 -10.40 -8.38 0.20
C ARG A 74 -9.02 -8.30 -0.47
N GLU A 75 -8.46 -7.10 -0.59
CA GLU A 75 -7.15 -6.90 -1.23
C GLU A 75 -6.02 -7.61 -0.48
N VAL A 76 -6.02 -7.58 0.85
CA VAL A 76 -5.04 -8.30 1.67
C VAL A 76 -5.11 -9.80 1.42
N LYS A 77 -6.32 -10.34 1.30
CA LYS A 77 -6.52 -11.76 0.98
C LYS A 77 -6.05 -12.11 -0.44
N GLU A 78 -6.43 -11.30 -1.43
CA GLU A 78 -6.09 -11.54 -2.82
C GLU A 78 -4.58 -11.43 -3.07
N GLU A 79 -3.97 -10.34 -2.61
CA GLU A 79 -2.58 -10.03 -2.91
C GLU A 79 -1.57 -10.73 -2.00
N LEU A 80 -1.89 -10.92 -0.72
CA LEU A 80 -0.99 -11.54 0.26
C LEU A 80 -1.37 -12.96 0.65
N GLY A 81 -2.59 -13.41 0.32
CA GLY A 81 -3.10 -14.69 0.79
C GLY A 81 -3.41 -14.71 2.29
N ILE A 82 -3.58 -13.54 2.90
CA ILE A 82 -3.72 -13.39 4.35
C ILE A 82 -5.18 -13.11 4.72
N GLU A 83 -5.73 -13.93 5.63
CA GLU A 83 -6.93 -13.59 6.37
C GLU A 83 -6.51 -12.70 7.55
N SER A 84 -7.11 -11.52 7.64
CA SER A 84 -6.73 -10.53 8.64
C SER A 84 -7.92 -9.90 9.34
N GLU A 85 -7.65 -9.22 10.44
CA GLU A 85 -8.62 -8.39 11.14
C GLU A 85 -8.13 -6.94 11.20
N LEU A 86 -9.07 -6.02 11.13
CA LEU A 86 -8.79 -4.60 11.26
C LEU A 86 -8.47 -4.26 12.72
N LEU A 87 -7.33 -3.61 12.95
CA LEU A 87 -6.99 -3.05 14.26
C LEU A 87 -7.44 -1.60 14.38
N CYS A 88 -7.14 -0.79 13.37
CA CYS A 88 -7.59 0.60 13.31
C CYS A 88 -7.45 1.16 11.88
N LYS A 89 -8.15 2.26 11.62
CA LYS A 89 -7.87 3.12 10.47
C LYS A 89 -6.71 4.04 10.83
N ILE A 90 -5.66 4.05 10.00
CA ILE A 90 -4.51 4.94 10.19
C ILE A 90 -4.85 6.34 9.70
N GLY A 91 -5.40 6.44 8.49
CA GLY A 91 -5.75 7.73 7.90
C GLY A 91 -5.85 7.70 6.39
N ILE A 92 -5.68 8.86 5.78
CA ILE A 92 -5.81 9.06 4.35
C ILE A 92 -4.56 9.74 3.80
N VAL A 93 -4.05 9.23 2.69
CA VAL A 93 -3.04 9.91 1.89
C VAL A 93 -3.65 10.24 0.53
N SER A 94 -3.71 11.53 0.23
CA SER A 94 -4.09 12.04 -1.10
C SER A 94 -2.82 12.16 -1.94
N ASP A 95 -2.76 11.48 -3.06
CA ASP A 95 -1.63 11.60 -4.00
C ASP A 95 -2.08 11.58 -5.45
N TYR A 96 -1.17 11.93 -6.34
CA TYR A 96 -1.43 11.99 -7.78
C TYR A 96 -0.48 11.06 -8.53
N TYR A 97 -1.03 10.43 -9.58
CA TYR A 97 -0.26 9.78 -10.62
C TYR A 97 -0.55 10.50 -11.95
N HIS A 98 0.21 11.55 -12.24
CA HIS A 98 0.02 12.36 -13.45
C HIS A 98 0.22 11.55 -14.73
N ALA A 99 1.10 10.54 -14.72
CA ALA A 99 1.33 9.67 -15.87
C ALA A 99 0.05 8.97 -16.36
N VAL A 100 -0.93 8.79 -15.49
CA VAL A 100 -2.22 8.14 -15.80
C VAL A 100 -3.43 9.03 -15.46
N ASN A 101 -3.21 10.31 -15.24
CA ASN A 101 -4.24 11.30 -14.92
C ASN A 101 -5.14 10.88 -13.75
N ARG A 102 -4.53 10.49 -12.65
CA ARG A 102 -5.23 9.94 -11.49
C ARG A 102 -4.94 10.73 -10.22
N HIS A 103 -6.01 11.06 -9.48
CA HIS A 103 -5.96 11.52 -8.11
C HIS A 103 -6.41 10.39 -7.19
N ASN A 104 -5.54 9.91 -6.32
CA ASN A 104 -5.83 8.80 -5.43
C ASN A 104 -6.15 9.30 -4.02
N MET A 105 -7.27 8.84 -3.47
CA MET A 105 -7.59 8.94 -2.05
C MET A 105 -7.33 7.57 -1.43
N ASN A 106 -6.17 7.41 -0.81
CA ASN A 106 -5.73 6.13 -0.25
C ASN A 106 -6.13 6.06 1.22
N HIS A 107 -7.07 5.17 1.54
CA HIS A 107 -7.50 4.87 2.91
C HIS A 107 -6.60 3.76 3.47
N TYR A 108 -5.79 4.10 4.48
CA TYR A 108 -4.85 3.18 5.10
C TYR A 108 -5.37 2.60 6.40
N TYR A 109 -5.19 1.31 6.54
CA TYR A 109 -5.59 0.52 7.72
C TYR A 109 -4.41 -0.26 8.27
N LEU A 110 -4.42 -0.47 9.58
CA LEU A 110 -3.55 -1.45 10.24
C LEU A 110 -4.35 -2.73 10.44
N CYS A 111 -3.82 -3.82 9.92
CA CYS A 111 -4.44 -5.14 9.98
C CYS A 111 -3.52 -6.14 10.67
N LYS A 112 -4.11 -7.03 11.46
CA LYS A 112 -3.40 -8.13 12.09
C LYS A 112 -3.69 -9.44 11.35
N MET A 113 -2.64 -10.17 11.00
CA MET A 113 -2.77 -11.49 10.38
C MET A 113 -3.40 -12.48 11.34
N LYS A 114 -4.40 -13.23 10.84
CA LYS A 114 -5.00 -14.39 11.53
C LYS A 114 -4.46 -15.69 10.98
N SER A 115 -4.39 -15.81 9.66
CA SER A 115 -3.86 -16.97 8.97
C SER A 115 -3.33 -16.57 7.61
N CYS A 116 -2.50 -17.41 7.01
CA CYS A 116 -2.00 -17.19 5.67
C CYS A 116 -2.24 -18.42 4.77
N GLY A 117 -2.40 -18.15 3.49
CA GLY A 117 -2.61 -19.13 2.45
C GLY A 117 -2.08 -18.62 1.13
N GLU A 118 -2.65 -19.07 0.03
CA GLU A 118 -2.23 -18.70 -1.31
C GLU A 118 -2.80 -17.33 -1.74
N GLN A 119 -2.02 -16.60 -2.54
CA GLN A 119 -2.48 -15.40 -3.24
C GLN A 119 -3.57 -15.75 -4.25
N GLU A 120 -4.50 -14.82 -4.48
CA GLU A 120 -5.55 -14.90 -5.50
C GLU A 120 -5.35 -13.75 -6.51
N LEU A 121 -4.25 -13.81 -7.27
CA LEU A 121 -3.84 -12.75 -8.17
C LEU A 121 -4.60 -12.80 -9.50
N THR A 122 -4.87 -11.62 -10.06
CA THR A 122 -5.28 -11.50 -11.47
C THR A 122 -4.12 -11.94 -12.38
N ASP A 123 -4.43 -12.27 -13.63
CA ASP A 123 -3.40 -12.63 -14.62
C ASP A 123 -2.36 -11.51 -14.80
N TYR A 124 -2.80 -10.26 -14.76
CA TYR A 124 -1.93 -9.10 -14.88
C TYR A 124 -0.97 -8.98 -13.68
N GLU A 125 -1.48 -9.10 -12.46
CA GLU A 125 -0.66 -9.07 -11.24
C GLU A 125 0.37 -10.20 -11.20
N LYS A 126 -0.03 -11.39 -11.66
CA LYS A 126 0.84 -12.56 -11.67
C LYS A 126 1.90 -12.51 -12.76
N ASN A 127 1.53 -12.16 -13.99
CA ASN A 127 2.38 -12.28 -15.17
C ASN A 127 3.14 -10.99 -15.49
N ASP A 128 2.45 -9.83 -15.45
CA ASP A 128 3.06 -8.54 -15.78
C ASP A 128 3.76 -7.91 -14.57
N PHE A 129 3.10 -7.83 -13.43
CA PHE A 129 3.68 -7.30 -12.21
C PHE A 129 4.53 -8.30 -11.44
N GLN A 130 4.40 -9.59 -11.73
CA GLN A 130 5.11 -10.64 -11.00
C GLN A 130 5.02 -10.46 -9.49
N MET A 131 3.81 -10.15 -9.03
CA MET A 131 3.53 -9.77 -7.64
C MET A 131 3.89 -10.89 -6.67
N LYS A 132 4.74 -10.58 -5.70
CA LYS A 132 5.22 -11.51 -4.66
C LYS A 132 4.98 -10.94 -3.27
N VAL A 133 4.79 -11.82 -2.31
CA VAL A 133 4.71 -11.45 -0.90
C VAL A 133 6.10 -11.27 -0.32
N LEU A 134 6.33 -10.16 0.38
CA LEU A 134 7.50 -9.92 1.20
C LEU A 134 7.12 -9.89 2.67
N MET A 135 7.83 -10.65 3.49
CA MET A 135 7.75 -10.60 4.95
C MET A 135 9.04 -9.94 5.48
N LEU A 136 8.91 -8.82 6.16
CA LEU A 136 10.04 -8.00 6.59
C LEU A 136 9.87 -7.53 8.02
N GLY A 137 10.98 -7.42 8.76
CA GLY A 137 11.03 -6.63 9.97
C GLY A 137 10.88 -5.14 9.66
N TYR A 138 10.53 -4.34 10.66
CA TYR A 138 10.31 -2.90 10.48
C TYR A 138 11.52 -2.19 9.85
N GLU A 139 12.72 -2.40 10.39
CA GLU A 139 13.95 -1.75 9.91
C GLU A 139 14.31 -2.17 8.47
N GLU A 140 14.08 -3.44 8.14
CA GLU A 140 14.27 -3.94 6.77
C GLU A 140 13.30 -3.27 5.80
N ALA A 141 12.04 -3.11 6.19
CA ALA A 141 11.03 -2.44 5.37
C ALA A 141 11.39 -0.96 5.13
N VAL A 142 11.80 -0.24 6.18
CA VAL A 142 12.25 1.15 6.07
C VAL A 142 13.40 1.28 5.08
N LYS A 143 14.42 0.44 5.20
CA LYS A 143 15.58 0.44 4.29
C LYS A 143 15.17 0.16 2.85
N LEU A 144 14.25 -0.77 2.65
CA LEU A 144 13.81 -1.13 1.31
C LEU A 144 13.03 0.02 0.64
N TYR A 145 12.16 0.71 1.38
CA TYR A 145 11.51 1.92 0.88
C TYR A 145 12.53 3.00 0.53
N GLU A 146 13.47 3.27 1.40
CA GLU A 146 14.51 4.27 1.15
C GLU A 146 15.38 3.93 -0.06
N SER A 147 15.65 2.65 -0.30
CA SER A 147 16.48 2.18 -1.41
C SER A 147 15.85 2.37 -2.79
N GLN A 148 14.52 2.50 -2.88
CA GLN A 148 13.83 2.66 -4.16
C GLN A 148 13.64 4.12 -4.59
N THR A 149 14.17 5.07 -3.85
CA THR A 149 14.06 6.51 -4.14
C THR A 149 14.99 6.99 -5.26
N ASP A 150 15.79 6.13 -5.83
CA ASP A 150 16.58 6.37 -7.03
C ASP A 150 15.73 6.43 -8.31
N LYS A 151 14.50 5.94 -8.26
CA LYS A 151 13.55 5.92 -9.37
C LYS A 151 12.32 6.77 -9.07
N LYS A 152 11.71 7.33 -10.13
CA LYS A 152 10.54 8.22 -10.03
C LYS A 152 9.37 7.57 -9.27
N LEU A 153 8.94 6.39 -9.70
CA LEU A 153 7.84 5.70 -9.03
C LEU A 153 8.22 5.32 -7.59
N GLY A 154 9.45 4.91 -7.38
CA GLY A 154 9.95 4.60 -6.04
C GLY A 154 9.84 5.78 -5.09
N ARG A 155 10.11 7.02 -5.55
CA ARG A 155 9.91 8.23 -4.74
C ARG A 155 8.45 8.48 -4.41
N LEU A 156 7.55 8.32 -5.38
CA LEU A 156 6.11 8.46 -5.13
C LEU A 156 5.60 7.44 -4.11
N LEU A 157 5.97 6.18 -4.27
CA LEU A 157 5.57 5.10 -3.36
C LEU A 157 6.13 5.33 -1.95
N THR A 158 7.41 5.66 -1.83
CA THR A 158 8.07 5.87 -0.55
C THR A 158 7.50 7.09 0.18
N ASN A 159 7.26 8.20 -0.51
CA ASN A 159 6.67 9.40 0.07
C ASN A 159 5.27 9.15 0.60
N ARG A 160 4.51 8.28 -0.05
CA ARG A 160 3.16 7.90 0.38
C ARG A 160 3.16 6.92 1.53
N GLU A 161 4.02 5.89 1.48
CA GLU A 161 3.89 4.70 2.33
C GLU A 161 4.80 4.69 3.56
N LEU A 162 5.99 5.26 3.46
CA LEU A 162 6.91 5.29 4.59
C LEU A 162 6.37 6.05 5.81
N PRO A 163 5.71 7.22 5.65
CA PRO A 163 5.06 7.87 6.78
C PRO A 163 3.97 7.02 7.44
N ILE A 164 3.19 6.30 6.64
CA ILE A 164 2.13 5.39 7.12
C ILE A 164 2.74 4.23 7.92
N LEU A 165 3.81 3.63 7.43
CA LEU A 165 4.51 2.55 8.13
C LEU A 165 5.03 3.02 9.50
N LYS A 166 5.57 4.24 9.58
CA LYS A 166 6.06 4.83 10.83
C LYS A 166 4.93 5.05 11.84
N VAL A 167 3.79 5.57 11.38
CA VAL A 167 2.60 5.77 12.23
C VAL A 167 2.07 4.43 12.73
N ALA A 168 1.98 3.43 11.87
CA ALA A 168 1.56 2.08 12.25
C ALA A 168 2.49 1.45 13.30
N LYS A 169 3.81 1.58 13.11
CA LYS A 169 4.80 1.07 14.07
C LYS A 169 4.65 1.73 15.44
N GLN A 170 4.50 3.04 15.47
CA GLN A 170 4.26 3.77 16.72
C GLN A 170 3.01 3.24 17.44
N TRP A 171 1.90 3.08 16.71
CA TRP A 171 0.66 2.56 17.27
C TRP A 171 0.87 1.16 17.88
N ILE A 172 1.56 0.27 17.16
CA ILE A 172 1.86 -1.08 17.63
C ILE A 172 2.66 -1.04 18.95
N ASP A 173 3.68 -0.21 19.01
CA ASP A 173 4.55 -0.09 20.21
C ASP A 173 3.79 0.46 21.42
N GLU A 174 2.81 1.34 21.19
CA GLU A 174 1.97 1.93 22.24
C GLU A 174 0.87 0.96 22.75
N HIS A 175 0.57 -0.10 22.00
CA HIS A 175 -0.52 -1.03 22.31
C HIS A 175 -0.03 -2.46 22.63
N LYS A 176 1.23 -2.61 22.97
CA LYS A 176 1.84 -3.88 23.41
C LYS A 176 1.59 -4.18 24.88
#